data_94e989c3b88dd74c0079cbb5b24dbc7b
#
_entry.id   94e989c3b88dd74c0079cbb5b24dbc7b
#
_cell.length_a   1.000
_cell.length_b   1.000
_cell.length_c   1.000
_cell.angle_alpha   90.00
_cell.angle_beta   90.00
_cell.angle_gamma   90.00
#
_symmetry.space_group_name_H-M   'P 1'
#
loop_
_entity.id
_entity.type
_entity.pdbx_description
1 polymer ?
#
loop_
_entity_poly.entity_id
_entity_poly.type
_entity_poly.pdbx_seq_one_letter_code
_entity_poly.pdbx_strand_id
1 'polypeptide(L)'
;ILAPTTMQVSAKNKMVKNDRMDALNIAKNLASGSYKAVYVPDEEDVEIKEYIRMIHDFKKELKRVKQEIYAFVLRHGYQYDGKSKWTIRYMNWIRELDMSEIQRETLDEYLAEMDNLNDKIERFMNRIDEMYQSDRYNEKVSELRCFKGIDTFAAMTIQVETADFERFPNAKAYASYTGLTTGEHSSGDKNNRIGITKQGNTVIRKTLVECAQSLVKGNVYTPKSKRLKSRQKGMDVNIIAYADKATERLKKKYQKLIERNVPRNKAIVAVARELACFIWGMETGNIH
;
A
#
# COMPACT_ATOMS: atom_id res chain seq x y z
N ILE A 1 18.88 18.28 5.58
CA ILE A 1 17.83 18.63 4.61
C ILE A 1 16.55 18.96 5.40
N LEU A 2 15.88 20.04 5.02
CA LEU A 2 14.71 20.57 5.69
C LEU A 2 13.47 20.36 4.82
N ALA A 3 12.34 19.92 5.43
CA ALA A 3 11.07 19.86 4.73
C ALA A 3 10.40 21.23 4.78
N PRO A 4 10.17 21.91 3.64
CA PRO A 4 9.52 23.22 3.61
C PRO A 4 8.13 23.21 4.26
N THR A 5 7.43 22.07 4.16
CA THR A 5 6.07 21.88 4.70
C THR A 5 5.99 21.83 6.23
N THR A 6 7.12 21.59 6.91
CA THR A 6 7.17 21.53 8.39
C THR A 6 7.68 22.81 9.03
N MET A 7 8.04 23.81 8.23
CA MET A 7 8.51 25.10 8.71
C MET A 7 7.35 25.97 9.21
N GLN A 8 7.56 26.66 10.33
CA GLN A 8 6.60 27.61 10.83
C GLN A 8 6.59 28.86 9.95
N VAL A 9 5.45 29.16 9.35
CA VAL A 9 5.22 30.38 8.56
C VAL A 9 4.22 31.24 9.31
N SER A 10 4.57 32.52 9.55
CA SER A 10 3.65 33.45 10.21
C SER A 10 2.35 33.63 9.39
N ALA A 11 1.22 33.87 10.07
CA ALA A 11 -0.08 34.03 9.41
C ALA A 11 -0.09 35.16 8.35
N LYS A 12 0.70 36.22 8.54
CA LYS A 12 0.87 37.31 7.59
C LYS A 12 1.59 36.88 6.29
N ASN A 13 2.49 35.91 6.38
CA ASN A 13 3.27 35.44 5.23
C ASN A 13 2.52 34.41 4.36
N LYS A 14 1.37 33.89 4.82
CA LYS A 14 0.55 32.97 4.01
C LYS A 14 -0.10 33.61 2.79
N MET A 15 -0.28 34.93 2.84
CA MET A 15 -0.93 35.71 1.75
C MET A 15 0.05 36.13 0.64
N VAL A 16 1.38 36.13 0.92
CA VAL A 16 2.39 36.51 -0.05
C VAL A 16 3.40 35.38 -0.15
N LYS A 17 3.29 34.59 -1.22
CA LYS A 17 4.18 33.48 -1.51
C LYS A 17 5.10 33.84 -2.68
N ASN A 18 6.37 33.95 -2.41
CA ASN A 18 7.42 34.07 -3.43
C ASN A 18 8.72 33.42 -2.93
N ASP A 19 9.60 33.05 -3.84
CA ASP A 19 10.85 32.32 -3.54
C ASP A 19 11.76 33.06 -2.55
N ARG A 20 11.78 34.41 -2.61
CA ARG A 20 12.58 35.23 -1.69
C ARG A 20 12.07 35.11 -0.24
N MET A 21 10.75 35.11 -0.04
CA MET A 21 10.16 34.94 1.28
C MET A 21 10.33 33.51 1.79
N ASP A 22 10.23 32.53 0.91
CA ASP A 22 10.48 31.13 1.26
C ASP A 22 11.94 30.90 1.67
N ALA A 23 12.91 31.43 0.91
CA ALA A 23 14.32 31.38 1.27
C ALA A 23 14.62 32.09 2.61
N LEU A 24 14.01 33.24 2.86
CA LEU A 24 14.14 33.97 4.13
C LEU A 24 13.55 33.17 5.32
N ASN A 25 12.40 32.53 5.11
CA ASN A 25 11.80 31.68 6.13
C ASN A 25 12.64 30.45 6.41
N ILE A 26 13.21 29.82 5.39
CA ILE A 26 14.15 28.70 5.53
C ILE A 26 15.36 29.14 6.37
N ALA A 27 15.99 30.26 6.03
CA ALA A 27 17.14 30.79 6.74
C ALA A 27 16.83 31.10 8.21
N LYS A 28 15.68 31.72 8.49
CA LYS A 28 15.24 32.03 9.87
C LYS A 28 14.97 30.78 10.69
N ASN A 29 14.26 29.79 10.14
CA ASN A 29 13.99 28.53 10.83
C ASN A 29 15.28 27.73 11.07
N LEU A 30 16.24 27.77 10.13
CA LEU A 30 17.54 27.16 10.31
C LEU A 30 18.33 27.84 11.43
N ALA A 31 18.42 29.17 11.43
CA ALA A 31 19.15 29.95 12.44
C ALA A 31 18.55 29.80 13.85
N SER A 32 17.22 29.67 13.96
CA SER A 32 16.53 29.49 15.26
C SER A 32 16.45 28.03 15.74
N GLY A 33 16.91 27.06 14.96
CA GLY A 33 16.71 25.63 15.24
C GLY A 33 15.24 25.18 15.22
N SER A 34 14.32 26.01 14.72
CA SER A 34 12.88 25.73 14.65
C SER A 34 12.53 24.93 13.41
N TYR A 35 13.16 23.76 13.24
CA TYR A 35 12.90 22.88 12.12
C TYR A 35 12.92 21.42 12.55
N LYS A 36 12.29 20.58 11.74
CA LYS A 36 12.40 19.13 11.87
C LYS A 36 13.21 18.61 10.68
N ALA A 37 14.32 17.93 10.96
CA ALA A 37 15.12 17.28 9.94
C ALA A 37 14.28 16.22 9.20
N VAL A 38 14.46 16.12 7.88
CA VAL A 38 13.86 15.09 7.05
C VAL A 38 14.86 13.96 6.89
N TYR A 39 14.40 12.73 7.05
CA TYR A 39 15.19 11.57 6.70
C TYR A 39 15.46 11.55 5.19
N VAL A 40 16.69 11.36 4.80
CA VAL A 40 17.12 11.22 3.42
C VAL A 40 17.48 9.76 3.20
N PRO A 41 16.74 9.03 2.35
CA PRO A 41 17.10 7.66 1.99
C PRO A 41 18.45 7.64 1.27
N ASP A 42 19.15 6.53 1.29
CA ASP A 42 20.32 6.33 0.47
C ASP A 42 19.97 6.14 -1.03
N GLU A 43 20.98 6.15 -1.90
CA GLU A 43 20.76 6.08 -3.34
C GLU A 43 20.13 4.77 -3.78
N GLU A 44 20.52 3.63 -3.20
CA GLU A 44 19.97 2.31 -3.54
C GLU A 44 18.48 2.21 -3.20
N ASP A 45 18.08 2.69 -2.01
CA ASP A 45 16.66 2.75 -1.63
C ASP A 45 15.86 3.68 -2.55
N VAL A 46 16.45 4.78 -3.02
CA VAL A 46 15.81 5.71 -3.97
C VAL A 46 15.57 5.01 -5.32
N GLU A 47 16.56 4.32 -5.87
CA GLU A 47 16.44 3.60 -7.15
C GLU A 47 15.37 2.51 -7.09
N ILE A 48 15.38 1.67 -6.05
CA ILE A 48 14.39 0.61 -5.90
C ILE A 48 12.99 1.18 -5.66
N LYS A 49 12.89 2.27 -4.92
CA LYS A 49 11.65 3.00 -4.70
C LYS A 49 11.04 3.54 -6.00
N GLU A 50 11.87 4.11 -6.88
CA GLU A 50 11.42 4.56 -8.20
C GLU A 50 10.97 3.38 -9.06
N TYR A 51 11.71 2.28 -9.04
CA TYR A 51 11.35 1.06 -9.74
C TYR A 51 9.98 0.49 -9.27
N ILE A 52 9.75 0.45 -7.97
CA ILE A 52 8.46 0.02 -7.38
C ILE A 52 7.32 0.97 -7.78
N ARG A 53 7.57 2.26 -7.80
CA ARG A 53 6.59 3.27 -8.23
C ARG A 53 6.23 3.11 -9.69
N MET A 54 7.21 2.85 -10.55
CA MET A 54 6.99 2.49 -11.95
C MET A 54 6.07 1.26 -12.07
N ILE A 55 6.30 0.20 -11.29
CA ILE A 55 5.41 -0.97 -11.29
C ILE A 55 3.97 -0.60 -10.88
N HIS A 56 3.81 0.28 -9.91
CA HIS A 56 2.49 0.77 -9.53
C HIS A 56 1.79 1.52 -10.68
N ASP A 57 2.52 2.27 -11.48
CA ASP A 57 1.97 2.96 -12.64
C ASP A 57 1.56 1.97 -13.74
N PHE A 58 2.37 0.97 -14.07
CA PHE A 58 1.97 -0.10 -14.99
C PHE A 58 0.75 -0.90 -14.51
N LYS A 59 0.65 -1.19 -13.21
CA LYS A 59 -0.55 -1.82 -12.63
C LYS A 59 -1.80 -0.92 -12.77
N LYS A 60 -1.63 0.39 -12.70
CA LYS A 60 -2.71 1.37 -12.93
C LYS A 60 -3.13 1.39 -14.40
N GLU A 61 -2.17 1.38 -15.33
CA GLU A 61 -2.45 1.29 -16.77
C GLU A 61 -3.17 -0.02 -17.11
N LEU A 62 -2.70 -1.15 -16.61
CA LEU A 62 -3.38 -2.44 -16.79
C LEU A 62 -4.84 -2.40 -16.31
N LYS A 63 -5.08 -1.74 -15.16
CA LYS A 63 -6.44 -1.55 -14.66
C LYS A 63 -7.27 -0.69 -15.62
N ARG A 64 -6.70 0.37 -16.21
CA ARG A 64 -7.35 1.26 -17.19
C ARG A 64 -7.74 0.47 -18.44
N VAL A 65 -6.81 -0.28 -19.04
CA VAL A 65 -7.07 -1.10 -20.21
C VAL A 65 -8.16 -2.14 -19.93
N LYS A 66 -8.12 -2.82 -18.78
CA LYS A 66 -9.20 -3.74 -18.37
C LYS A 66 -10.57 -3.06 -18.25
N GLN A 67 -10.63 -1.81 -17.81
CA GLN A 67 -11.86 -1.04 -17.75
C GLN A 67 -12.35 -0.65 -19.14
N GLU A 68 -11.45 -0.30 -20.06
CA GLU A 68 -11.75 0.01 -21.46
C GLU A 68 -12.29 -1.20 -22.19
N ILE A 69 -11.66 -2.38 -22.07
CA ILE A 69 -12.16 -3.65 -22.61
C ILE A 69 -13.58 -3.92 -22.10
N TYR A 70 -13.78 -3.83 -20.79
CA TYR A 70 -15.11 -4.08 -20.20
C TYR A 70 -16.16 -3.11 -20.71
N ALA A 71 -15.84 -1.82 -20.77
CA ALA A 71 -16.74 -0.79 -21.26
C ALA A 71 -17.04 -0.96 -22.75
N PHE A 72 -16.04 -1.35 -23.56
CA PHE A 72 -16.21 -1.65 -24.98
C PHE A 72 -17.19 -2.81 -25.20
N VAL A 73 -16.96 -3.94 -24.54
CA VAL A 73 -17.82 -5.12 -24.62
C VAL A 73 -19.27 -4.81 -24.20
N LEU A 74 -19.43 -4.04 -23.12
CA LEU A 74 -20.76 -3.65 -22.63
C LEU A 74 -21.50 -2.71 -23.60
N ARG A 75 -20.79 -1.74 -24.20
CA ARG A 75 -21.40 -0.82 -25.20
C ARG A 75 -21.94 -1.54 -26.45
N HIS A 76 -21.35 -2.68 -26.80
CA HIS A 76 -21.81 -3.51 -27.92
C HIS A 76 -22.86 -4.56 -27.52
N GLY A 77 -23.43 -4.43 -26.29
CA GLY A 77 -24.56 -5.25 -25.84
C GLY A 77 -24.18 -6.61 -25.27
N TYR A 78 -22.88 -6.93 -25.14
CA TYR A 78 -22.44 -8.22 -24.59
C TYR A 78 -22.35 -8.16 -23.07
N GLN A 79 -22.99 -9.09 -22.39
CA GLN A 79 -22.95 -9.23 -20.94
C GLN A 79 -22.44 -10.60 -20.56
N TYR A 80 -21.44 -10.63 -19.68
CA TYR A 80 -20.93 -11.86 -19.12
C TYR A 80 -21.78 -12.28 -17.91
N ASP A 81 -22.32 -13.48 -17.92
CA ASP A 81 -23.18 -14.05 -16.89
C ASP A 81 -22.42 -14.64 -15.68
N GLY A 82 -21.10 -14.77 -15.78
CA GLY A 82 -20.26 -15.31 -14.73
C GLY A 82 -20.00 -14.34 -13.58
N LYS A 83 -19.71 -14.90 -12.39
CA LYS A 83 -19.48 -14.12 -11.16
C LYS A 83 -18.20 -13.30 -11.16
N SER A 84 -17.15 -13.73 -11.86
CA SER A 84 -15.82 -13.14 -11.80
C SER A 84 -15.27 -12.88 -13.20
N LYS A 85 -14.83 -11.63 -13.43
CA LYS A 85 -14.15 -11.20 -14.66
C LYS A 85 -12.65 -11.50 -14.57
N TRP A 86 -11.97 -11.48 -15.71
CA TRP A 86 -10.51 -11.68 -15.86
C TRP A 86 -10.03 -13.07 -15.42
N THR A 87 -10.93 -14.07 -15.45
CA THR A 87 -10.64 -15.49 -15.29
C THR A 87 -10.42 -16.09 -16.68
N ILE A 88 -9.83 -17.29 -16.78
CA ILE A 88 -9.67 -18.03 -18.04
C ILE A 88 -11.03 -18.16 -18.76
N ARG A 89 -12.10 -18.50 -18.02
CA ARG A 89 -13.45 -18.60 -18.57
C ARG A 89 -13.94 -17.27 -19.17
N TYR A 90 -13.68 -16.15 -18.49
CA TYR A 90 -14.04 -14.82 -18.99
C TYR A 90 -13.24 -14.47 -20.26
N MET A 91 -11.94 -14.79 -20.28
CA MET A 91 -11.07 -14.52 -21.43
C MET A 91 -11.47 -15.35 -22.65
N ASN A 92 -11.84 -16.62 -22.45
CA ASN A 92 -12.36 -17.45 -23.53
C ASN A 92 -13.67 -16.88 -24.08
N TRP A 93 -14.62 -16.55 -23.20
CA TRP A 93 -15.87 -15.92 -23.59
C TRP A 93 -15.68 -14.63 -24.40
N ILE A 94 -14.77 -13.75 -23.99
CA ILE A 94 -14.48 -12.50 -24.74
C ILE A 94 -13.94 -12.79 -26.15
N ARG A 95 -13.10 -13.81 -26.30
CA ARG A 95 -12.53 -14.19 -27.61
C ARG A 95 -13.53 -14.83 -28.55
N GLU A 96 -14.60 -15.44 -28.04
CA GLU A 96 -15.66 -16.11 -28.77
C GLU A 96 -16.86 -15.21 -29.08
N LEU A 97 -16.83 -13.93 -28.73
CA LEU A 97 -17.93 -13.00 -29.02
C LEU A 97 -18.12 -12.84 -30.54
N ASP A 98 -19.36 -12.93 -31.00
CA ASP A 98 -19.73 -12.66 -32.41
C ASP A 98 -19.77 -11.15 -32.65
N MET A 99 -18.74 -10.63 -33.30
CA MET A 99 -18.54 -9.19 -33.53
C MET A 99 -18.25 -8.93 -35.01
N SER A 100 -18.57 -7.72 -35.49
CA SER A 100 -18.11 -7.27 -36.78
C SER A 100 -16.58 -7.23 -36.88
N GLU A 101 -16.02 -7.25 -38.07
CA GLU A 101 -14.58 -7.25 -38.32
C GLU A 101 -13.87 -6.10 -37.57
N ILE A 102 -14.36 -4.86 -37.71
CA ILE A 102 -13.79 -3.69 -37.07
C ILE A 102 -13.92 -3.76 -35.54
N GLN A 103 -15.03 -4.27 -35.00
CA GLN A 103 -15.20 -4.45 -33.56
C GLN A 103 -14.22 -5.51 -33.02
N ARG A 104 -14.00 -6.58 -33.76
CA ARG A 104 -13.05 -7.62 -33.41
C ARG A 104 -11.62 -7.08 -33.40
N GLU A 105 -11.21 -6.41 -34.48
CA GLU A 105 -9.90 -5.74 -34.54
C GLU A 105 -9.67 -4.79 -33.37
N THR A 106 -10.66 -3.95 -33.07
CA THR A 106 -10.56 -3.02 -31.93
C THR A 106 -10.41 -3.74 -30.58
N LEU A 107 -11.16 -4.83 -30.38
CA LEU A 107 -11.08 -5.60 -29.14
C LEU A 107 -9.73 -6.33 -29.03
N ASP A 108 -9.25 -6.89 -30.13
CA ASP A 108 -7.99 -7.64 -30.18
C ASP A 108 -6.80 -6.72 -29.87
N GLU A 109 -6.79 -5.46 -30.33
CA GLU A 109 -5.78 -4.47 -29.97
C GLU A 109 -5.80 -4.15 -28.45
N TYR A 110 -6.98 -3.97 -27.85
CA TYR A 110 -7.06 -3.80 -26.39
C TYR A 110 -6.59 -5.03 -25.63
N LEU A 111 -6.89 -6.23 -26.10
CA LEU A 111 -6.43 -7.48 -25.48
C LEU A 111 -4.90 -7.64 -25.62
N ALA A 112 -4.33 -7.30 -26.77
CA ALA A 112 -2.89 -7.31 -27.01
C ALA A 112 -2.17 -6.36 -26.07
N GLU A 113 -2.69 -5.13 -25.86
CA GLU A 113 -2.11 -4.19 -24.90
C GLU A 113 -2.23 -4.70 -23.45
N MET A 114 -3.36 -5.32 -23.09
CA MET A 114 -3.51 -5.95 -21.77
C MET A 114 -2.47 -7.05 -21.55
N ASP A 115 -2.23 -7.91 -22.54
CA ASP A 115 -1.27 -9.02 -22.45
C ASP A 115 0.17 -8.47 -22.37
N ASN A 116 0.52 -7.47 -23.17
CA ASN A 116 1.82 -6.76 -23.10
C ASN A 116 2.08 -6.15 -21.70
N LEU A 117 1.07 -5.52 -21.09
CA LEU A 117 1.17 -4.97 -19.75
C LEU A 117 1.32 -6.07 -18.68
N ASN A 118 0.62 -7.20 -18.83
CA ASN A 118 0.77 -8.34 -17.92
C ASN A 118 2.21 -8.89 -17.96
N ASP A 119 2.76 -9.11 -19.16
CA ASP A 119 4.13 -9.62 -19.36
C ASP A 119 5.19 -8.66 -18.78
N LYS A 120 5.01 -7.34 -18.99
CA LYS A 120 5.88 -6.32 -18.38
C LYS A 120 5.84 -6.40 -16.86
N ILE A 121 4.63 -6.43 -16.28
CA ILE A 121 4.45 -6.49 -14.82
C ILE A 121 5.05 -7.78 -14.26
N GLU A 122 4.88 -8.93 -14.92
CA GLU A 122 5.47 -10.20 -14.49
C GLU A 122 6.99 -10.13 -14.46
N ARG A 123 7.64 -9.62 -15.52
CA ARG A 123 9.10 -9.41 -15.56
C ARG A 123 9.58 -8.49 -14.44
N PHE A 124 8.86 -7.41 -14.16
CA PHE A 124 9.20 -6.49 -13.06
C PHE A 124 9.04 -7.14 -11.69
N MET A 125 8.00 -7.96 -11.51
CA MET A 125 7.79 -8.69 -10.26
C MET A 125 8.90 -9.73 -10.02
N ASN A 126 9.34 -10.44 -11.05
CA ASN A 126 10.48 -11.34 -10.98
C ASN A 126 11.78 -10.59 -10.60
N ARG A 127 11.97 -9.38 -11.14
CA ARG A 127 13.11 -8.53 -10.76
C ARG A 127 13.05 -8.12 -9.28
N ILE A 128 11.87 -7.81 -8.74
CA ILE A 128 11.70 -7.55 -7.30
C ILE A 128 12.04 -8.81 -6.47
N ASP A 129 11.65 -10.00 -6.95
CA ASP A 129 11.99 -11.26 -6.27
C ASP A 129 13.50 -11.58 -6.30
N GLU A 130 14.26 -11.06 -7.29
CA GLU A 130 15.73 -11.10 -7.29
C GLU A 130 16.32 -10.07 -6.32
N MET A 131 15.84 -8.82 -6.35
CA MET A 131 16.35 -7.73 -5.52
C MET A 131 16.22 -8.02 -4.02
N TYR A 132 15.10 -8.63 -3.59
CA TYR A 132 14.91 -8.92 -2.16
C TYR A 132 15.86 -9.98 -1.63
N GLN A 133 16.50 -10.78 -2.51
CA GLN A 133 17.45 -11.82 -2.11
C GLN A 133 18.83 -11.25 -1.74
N SER A 134 19.07 -9.94 -1.95
CA SER A 134 20.30 -9.30 -1.50
C SER A 134 20.39 -9.28 0.03
N ASP A 135 21.60 -9.27 0.57
CA ASP A 135 21.85 -9.26 2.02
C ASP A 135 21.13 -8.09 2.72
N ARG A 136 20.95 -6.98 2.01
CA ARG A 136 20.29 -5.76 2.53
C ARG A 136 18.81 -5.99 2.86
N TYR A 137 18.08 -6.71 2.01
CA TYR A 137 16.61 -6.81 2.11
C TYR A 137 16.12 -8.18 2.56
N ASN A 138 16.93 -9.23 2.38
CA ASN A 138 16.49 -10.62 2.54
C ASN A 138 15.86 -10.88 3.91
N GLU A 139 16.56 -10.53 4.99
CA GLU A 139 16.10 -10.77 6.36
C GLU A 139 14.78 -10.03 6.63
N LYS A 140 14.77 -8.72 6.48
CA LYS A 140 13.62 -7.85 6.80
C LYS A 140 12.39 -8.15 5.94
N VAL A 141 12.58 -8.32 4.64
CA VAL A 141 11.50 -8.69 3.73
C VAL A 141 10.94 -10.07 4.06
N SER A 142 11.80 -11.05 4.40
CA SER A 142 11.36 -12.38 4.79
C SER A 142 10.56 -12.37 6.10
N GLU A 143 10.94 -11.56 7.08
CA GLU A 143 10.18 -11.33 8.31
C GLU A 143 8.80 -10.77 8.01
N LEU A 144 8.70 -9.71 7.21
CA LEU A 144 7.41 -9.10 6.82
C LEU A 144 6.51 -10.07 6.05
N ARG A 145 7.10 -10.94 5.22
CA ARG A 145 6.36 -11.97 4.48
C ARG A 145 5.73 -13.05 5.37
N CYS A 146 6.11 -13.13 6.65
CA CYS A 146 5.45 -13.97 7.64
C CYS A 146 4.02 -13.53 7.97
N PHE A 147 3.70 -12.26 7.79
CA PHE A 147 2.32 -11.78 7.94
C PHE A 147 1.42 -12.27 6.81
N LYS A 148 0.21 -12.69 7.17
CA LYS A 148 -0.81 -12.99 6.17
C LYS A 148 -1.17 -11.71 5.38
N GLY A 149 -1.13 -11.80 4.07
CA GLY A 149 -1.50 -10.69 3.18
C GLY A 149 -0.33 -9.82 2.72
N ILE A 150 0.87 -10.01 3.25
CA ILE A 150 2.08 -9.35 2.78
C ILE A 150 2.86 -10.33 1.90
N ASP A 151 3.01 -10.02 0.62
CA ASP A 151 3.88 -10.73 -0.33
C ASP A 151 5.22 -10.00 -0.49
N THR A 152 6.11 -10.52 -1.35
CA THR A 152 7.44 -9.93 -1.58
C THR A 152 7.32 -8.47 -2.05
N PHE A 153 6.43 -8.19 -3.01
CA PHE A 153 6.29 -6.85 -3.54
C PHE A 153 5.79 -5.86 -2.49
N ALA A 154 4.80 -6.26 -1.69
CA ALA A 154 4.29 -5.43 -0.59
C ALA A 154 5.36 -5.21 0.49
N ALA A 155 6.11 -6.25 0.86
CA ALA A 155 7.19 -6.15 1.84
C ALA A 155 8.32 -5.22 1.36
N MET A 156 8.80 -5.39 0.12
CA MET A 156 9.79 -4.50 -0.50
C MET A 156 9.28 -3.05 -0.55
N THR A 157 8.02 -2.85 -0.95
CA THR A 157 7.41 -1.51 -0.95
C THR A 157 7.44 -0.87 0.43
N ILE A 158 7.07 -1.62 1.47
CA ILE A 158 7.05 -1.13 2.85
C ILE A 158 8.48 -0.77 3.32
N GLN A 159 9.47 -1.60 3.00
CA GLN A 159 10.87 -1.37 3.34
C GLN A 159 11.41 -0.10 2.69
N VAL A 160 11.42 -0.02 1.38
CA VAL A 160 12.06 1.10 0.68
C VAL A 160 11.31 2.43 0.81
N GLU A 161 9.99 2.40 0.99
CA GLU A 161 9.20 3.62 1.20
C GLU A 161 9.30 4.13 2.66
N THR A 162 9.63 3.25 3.60
CA THR A 162 9.88 3.61 5.01
C THR A 162 11.34 3.92 5.25
N ALA A 163 12.23 3.12 4.70
CA ALA A 163 13.68 3.10 4.84
C ALA A 163 14.13 2.80 6.28
N ASP A 164 14.02 3.74 7.20
CA ASP A 164 14.40 3.58 8.60
C ASP A 164 13.17 3.60 9.51
N PHE A 165 12.90 2.48 10.19
CA PHE A 165 11.80 2.35 11.14
C PHE A 165 12.13 2.92 12.53
N GLU A 166 13.40 3.00 12.90
CA GLU A 166 13.83 3.51 14.21
C GLU A 166 13.64 5.02 14.33
N ARG A 167 13.54 5.74 13.20
CA ARG A 167 13.20 7.17 13.21
C ARG A 167 11.82 7.47 13.80
N PHE A 168 10.98 6.45 13.99
CA PHE A 168 9.66 6.59 14.60
C PHE A 168 9.74 6.14 16.08
N PRO A 169 9.48 7.01 17.05
CA PRO A 169 9.64 6.71 18.46
C PRO A 169 8.66 5.62 18.97
N ASN A 170 7.60 5.34 18.23
CA ASN A 170 6.62 4.31 18.57
C ASN A 170 5.74 3.97 17.36
N ALA A 171 5.04 2.84 17.46
CA ALA A 171 4.13 2.34 16.41
C ALA A 171 3.03 3.35 16.02
N LYS A 172 2.57 4.20 16.94
CA LYS A 172 1.56 5.23 16.64
C LYS A 172 2.13 6.33 15.74
N ALA A 173 3.38 6.69 15.93
CA ALA A 173 4.09 7.65 15.07
C ALA A 173 4.25 7.11 13.67
N TYR A 174 4.62 5.82 13.51
CA TYR A 174 4.67 5.17 12.21
C TYR A 174 3.28 5.10 11.55
N ALA A 175 2.24 4.70 12.26
CA ALA A 175 0.87 4.69 11.75
C ALA A 175 0.41 6.10 11.31
N SER A 176 0.84 7.16 12.00
CA SER A 176 0.58 8.54 11.61
C SER A 176 1.31 8.92 10.32
N TYR A 177 2.58 8.50 10.16
CA TYR A 177 3.35 8.68 8.94
C TYR A 177 2.68 8.06 7.71
N THR A 178 1.97 6.93 7.87
CA THR A 178 1.20 6.31 6.77
C THR A 178 -0.08 7.08 6.42
N GLY A 179 -0.50 8.04 7.25
CA GLY A 179 -1.75 8.80 7.10
C GLY A 179 -3.02 7.98 7.33
N LEU A 180 -2.92 6.84 8.03
CA LEU A 180 -4.05 5.97 8.41
C LEU A 180 -4.68 6.34 9.76
N THR A 181 -4.14 7.34 10.46
CA THR A 181 -4.72 7.87 11.70
C THR A 181 -5.91 8.77 11.40
N THR A 182 -6.90 8.76 12.28
CA THR A 182 -8.05 9.65 12.18
C THR A 182 -7.63 11.09 12.48
N GLY A 183 -8.10 12.02 11.67
CA GLY A 183 -8.04 13.43 12.01
C GLY A 183 -9.07 13.78 13.09
N GLU A 184 -8.82 14.86 13.79
CA GLU A 184 -9.70 15.37 14.83
C GLU A 184 -9.81 16.89 14.71
N HIS A 185 -11.05 17.40 14.77
CA HIS A 185 -11.40 18.81 14.90
C HIS A 185 -12.29 18.98 16.13
N SER A 186 -11.64 18.90 17.29
CA SER A 186 -12.31 19.06 18.57
C SER A 186 -12.12 20.48 19.10
N SER A 187 -13.18 21.07 19.63
CA SER A 187 -13.15 22.36 20.32
C SER A 187 -14.04 22.29 21.58
N GLY A 188 -13.49 22.66 22.72
CA GLY A 188 -14.17 22.50 24.01
C GLY A 188 -14.54 21.05 24.29
N ASP A 189 -15.75 20.79 24.75
CA ASP A 189 -16.24 19.46 25.12
C ASP A 189 -16.68 18.59 23.93
N LYS A 190 -16.63 19.12 22.69
CA LYS A 190 -17.05 18.38 21.48
C LYS A 190 -15.89 17.70 20.81
N ASN A 191 -15.83 16.36 20.92
CA ASN A 191 -14.91 15.51 20.17
C ASN A 191 -15.46 15.22 18.79
N ASN A 192 -14.95 15.89 17.75
CA ASN A 192 -15.32 15.64 16.36
C ASN A 192 -14.19 14.92 15.62
N ARG A 193 -14.29 13.59 15.52
CA ARG A 193 -13.38 12.77 14.73
C ARG A 193 -13.81 12.72 13.28
N ILE A 194 -12.92 13.13 12.40
CA ILE A 194 -13.10 13.06 10.95
C ILE A 194 -12.46 11.78 10.39
N GLY A 195 -12.53 11.58 9.08
CA GLY A 195 -11.85 10.45 8.41
C GLY A 195 -10.35 10.42 8.64
N ILE A 196 -9.65 9.49 8.01
CA ILE A 196 -8.18 9.43 8.08
C ILE A 196 -7.55 10.69 7.52
N THR A 197 -6.42 11.09 8.08
CA THR A 197 -5.72 12.34 7.71
C THR A 197 -5.27 12.36 6.25
N LYS A 198 -4.95 11.19 5.69
CA LYS A 198 -4.35 11.01 4.36
C LYS A 198 -3.02 11.79 4.18
N GLN A 199 -2.50 12.38 5.24
CA GLN A 199 -1.19 13.02 5.27
C GLN A 199 -0.12 11.93 5.31
N GLY A 200 0.99 12.11 4.58
CA GLY A 200 2.08 11.15 4.52
C GLY A 200 2.09 10.27 3.27
N ASN A 201 2.83 9.16 3.33
CA ASN A 201 3.15 8.36 2.16
C ASN A 201 1.93 7.62 1.58
N THR A 202 1.56 7.98 0.36
CA THR A 202 0.37 7.43 -0.33
C THR A 202 0.60 5.98 -0.77
N VAL A 203 1.83 5.63 -1.15
CA VAL A 203 2.18 4.29 -1.64
C VAL A 203 2.09 3.29 -0.49
N ILE A 204 2.73 3.58 0.67
CA ILE A 204 2.63 2.73 1.87
C ILE A 204 1.16 2.58 2.30
N ARG A 205 0.42 3.69 2.36
CA ARG A 205 -1.00 3.64 2.76
C ARG A 205 -1.82 2.72 1.87
N LYS A 206 -1.65 2.81 0.54
CA LYS A 206 -2.32 1.94 -0.43
C LYS A 206 -1.92 0.49 -0.22
N THR A 207 -0.63 0.20 -0.13
CA THR A 207 -0.08 -1.14 0.10
C THR A 207 -0.63 -1.76 1.38
N LEU A 208 -0.62 -1.03 2.51
CA LEU A 208 -1.17 -1.51 3.78
C LEU A 208 -2.66 -1.83 3.72
N VAL A 209 -3.45 -1.02 2.99
CA VAL A 209 -4.88 -1.28 2.80
C VAL A 209 -5.09 -2.54 1.95
N GLU A 210 -4.31 -2.76 0.89
CA GLU A 210 -4.36 -3.96 0.06
C GLU A 210 -3.95 -5.21 0.86
N CYS A 211 -2.88 -5.12 1.66
CA CYS A 211 -2.46 -6.17 2.59
C CYS A 211 -3.57 -6.51 3.61
N ALA A 212 -4.18 -5.49 4.21
CA ALA A 212 -5.28 -5.67 5.15
C ALA A 212 -6.51 -6.34 4.50
N GLN A 213 -6.87 -5.98 3.27
CA GLN A 213 -7.93 -6.67 2.53
C GLN A 213 -7.64 -8.16 2.32
N SER A 214 -6.39 -8.50 2.02
CA SER A 214 -5.95 -9.89 1.88
C SER A 214 -5.92 -10.63 3.22
N LEU A 215 -5.46 -9.97 4.28
CA LEU A 215 -5.35 -10.52 5.64
C LEU A 215 -6.72 -10.96 6.18
N VAL A 216 -7.75 -10.13 6.03
CA VAL A 216 -9.09 -10.41 6.59
C VAL A 216 -9.90 -11.46 5.82
N LYS A 217 -9.42 -11.94 4.67
CA LYS A 217 -10.10 -13.01 3.93
C LYS A 217 -10.18 -14.29 4.77
N GLY A 218 -11.38 -14.89 4.82
CA GLY A 218 -11.71 -16.02 5.68
C GLY A 218 -11.92 -15.59 7.14
N ASN A 219 -12.34 -16.53 7.98
CA ASN A 219 -12.55 -16.30 9.42
C ASN A 219 -11.26 -16.54 10.23
N VAL A 220 -11.34 -16.36 11.55
CA VAL A 220 -10.19 -16.55 12.48
C VAL A 220 -9.69 -17.99 12.43
N TYR A 221 -10.57 -18.96 12.29
CA TYR A 221 -10.26 -20.40 12.28
C TYR A 221 -9.78 -20.91 10.92
N THR A 222 -9.78 -20.08 9.88
CA THR A 222 -9.31 -20.48 8.56
C THR A 222 -7.83 -20.86 8.62
N PRO A 223 -7.44 -22.10 8.26
CA PRO A 223 -6.05 -22.55 8.28
C PRO A 223 -5.15 -21.69 7.42
N LYS A 224 -3.86 -21.65 7.76
CA LYS A 224 -2.84 -21.00 6.93
C LYS A 224 -2.80 -21.63 5.54
N SER A 225 -2.77 -20.81 4.51
CA SER A 225 -2.60 -21.29 3.13
C SER A 225 -1.22 -21.94 2.94
N LYS A 226 -1.10 -22.83 1.95
CA LYS A 226 0.18 -23.44 1.56
C LYS A 226 1.25 -22.38 1.29
N ARG A 227 0.86 -21.28 0.61
CA ARG A 227 1.74 -20.15 0.29
C ARG A 227 2.26 -19.43 1.55
N LEU A 228 1.43 -19.22 2.58
CA LEU A 228 1.87 -18.62 3.84
C LEU A 228 2.81 -19.56 4.62
N LYS A 229 2.47 -20.86 4.69
CA LYS A 229 3.32 -21.86 5.33
C LYS A 229 4.69 -21.93 4.66
N SER A 230 4.76 -21.86 3.33
CA SER A 230 6.03 -21.85 2.58
C SER A 230 6.89 -20.64 2.93
N ARG A 231 6.28 -19.43 3.07
CA ARG A 231 7.01 -18.21 3.44
C ARG A 231 7.53 -18.22 4.89
N GLN A 232 6.82 -18.87 5.79
CA GLN A 232 7.19 -19.02 7.20
C GLN A 232 8.19 -20.17 7.45
N LYS A 233 8.41 -21.03 6.46
CA LYS A 233 9.33 -22.17 6.60
C LYS A 233 10.77 -21.68 6.78
N GLY A 234 11.40 -22.08 7.88
CA GLY A 234 12.80 -21.74 8.20
C GLY A 234 12.97 -20.39 8.90
N MET A 235 11.89 -19.63 9.11
CA MET A 235 11.92 -18.38 9.87
C MET A 235 11.92 -18.64 11.38
N ASP A 236 12.41 -17.66 12.14
CA ASP A 236 12.41 -17.73 13.60
C ASP A 236 11.00 -17.93 14.17
N VAL A 237 10.88 -18.78 15.18
CA VAL A 237 9.61 -19.17 15.80
C VAL A 237 8.89 -17.96 16.42
N ASN A 238 9.64 -17.00 16.99
CA ASN A 238 9.05 -15.80 17.60
C ASN A 238 8.50 -14.86 16.55
N ILE A 239 9.18 -14.73 15.40
CA ILE A 239 8.70 -13.95 14.23
C ILE A 239 7.38 -14.55 13.71
N ILE A 240 7.35 -15.88 13.53
CA ILE A 240 6.14 -16.58 13.09
C ILE A 240 4.99 -16.38 14.10
N ALA A 241 5.26 -16.58 15.39
CA ALA A 241 4.27 -16.44 16.44
C ALA A 241 3.70 -15.01 16.51
N TYR A 242 4.55 -14.00 16.37
CA TYR A 242 4.15 -12.60 16.34
C TYR A 242 3.26 -12.28 15.14
N ALA A 243 3.63 -12.75 13.94
CA ALA A 243 2.85 -12.56 12.73
C ALA A 243 1.48 -13.28 12.79
N ASP A 244 1.43 -14.45 13.42
CA ASP A 244 0.19 -15.21 13.63
C ASP A 244 -0.71 -14.53 14.65
N LYS A 245 -0.17 -14.08 15.80
CA LYS A 245 -0.86 -13.28 16.81
C LYS A 245 -1.48 -12.02 16.19
N ALA A 246 -0.71 -11.32 15.33
CA ALA A 246 -1.21 -10.17 14.59
C ALA A 246 -2.38 -10.54 13.67
N THR A 247 -2.24 -11.62 12.91
CA THR A 247 -3.30 -12.11 11.99
C THR A 247 -4.59 -12.42 12.73
N GLU A 248 -4.52 -13.14 13.84
CA GLU A 248 -5.66 -13.49 14.67
C GLU A 248 -6.35 -12.24 15.23
N ARG A 249 -5.58 -11.36 15.86
CA ARG A 249 -6.07 -10.11 16.45
C ARG A 249 -6.75 -9.21 15.41
N LEU A 250 -6.13 -9.05 14.25
CA LEU A 250 -6.65 -8.20 13.18
C LEU A 250 -7.93 -8.76 12.56
N LYS A 251 -8.03 -10.08 12.39
CA LYS A 251 -9.28 -10.73 11.96
C LYS A 251 -10.40 -10.56 12.98
N LYS A 252 -10.13 -10.80 14.29
CA LYS A 252 -11.09 -10.57 15.36
C LYS A 252 -11.58 -9.12 15.38
N LYS A 253 -10.67 -8.18 15.22
CA LYS A 253 -11.01 -6.75 15.13
C LYS A 253 -11.90 -6.45 13.93
N TYR A 254 -11.57 -6.97 12.76
CA TYR A 254 -12.38 -6.81 11.57
C TYR A 254 -13.79 -7.33 11.76
N GLN A 255 -13.95 -8.57 12.27
CA GLN A 255 -15.26 -9.19 12.55
C GLN A 255 -16.10 -8.33 13.50
N LYS A 256 -15.53 -7.91 14.64
CA LYS A 256 -16.21 -7.02 15.59
C LYS A 256 -16.67 -5.69 14.95
N LEU A 257 -15.93 -5.14 14.02
CA LEU A 257 -16.34 -3.92 13.32
C LEU A 257 -17.49 -4.17 12.35
N ILE A 258 -17.46 -5.29 11.62
CA ILE A 258 -18.56 -5.69 10.73
C ILE A 258 -19.85 -5.98 11.51
N GLU A 259 -19.76 -6.71 12.63
CA GLU A 259 -20.90 -6.99 13.53
C GLU A 259 -21.52 -5.69 14.09
N ARG A 260 -20.74 -4.64 14.25
CA ARG A 260 -21.20 -3.30 14.64
C ARG A 260 -21.68 -2.45 13.45
N ASN A 261 -21.92 -3.05 12.30
CA ASN A 261 -22.35 -2.38 11.07
C ASN A 261 -21.39 -1.25 10.59
N VAL A 262 -20.09 -1.32 10.94
CA VAL A 262 -19.11 -0.39 10.39
C VAL A 262 -18.90 -0.70 8.90
N PRO A 263 -19.02 0.29 8.01
CA PRO A 263 -18.81 0.07 6.58
C PRO A 263 -17.48 -0.64 6.31
N ARG A 264 -17.50 -1.66 5.44
CA ARG A 264 -16.37 -2.55 5.13
C ARG A 264 -15.06 -1.78 4.89
N ASN A 265 -15.09 -0.72 4.11
CA ASN A 265 -13.88 0.05 3.79
C ASN A 265 -13.32 0.77 5.03
N LYS A 266 -14.17 1.25 5.95
CA LYS A 266 -13.72 1.83 7.22
C LYS A 266 -13.10 0.76 8.14
N ALA A 267 -13.69 -0.45 8.18
CA ALA A 267 -13.15 -1.58 8.94
C ALA A 267 -11.77 -2.02 8.40
N ILE A 268 -11.60 -2.11 7.07
CA ILE A 268 -10.31 -2.42 6.44
C ILE A 268 -9.24 -1.38 6.78
N VAL A 269 -9.56 -0.10 6.72
CA VAL A 269 -8.63 0.99 7.08
C VAL A 269 -8.22 0.93 8.55
N ALA A 270 -9.15 0.57 9.45
CA ALA A 270 -8.84 0.39 10.86
C ALA A 270 -7.91 -0.82 11.11
N VAL A 271 -8.05 -1.88 10.30
CA VAL A 271 -7.15 -3.04 10.29
C VAL A 271 -5.77 -2.64 9.73
N ALA A 272 -5.72 -1.93 8.59
CA ALA A 272 -4.49 -1.48 7.98
C ALA A 272 -3.64 -0.60 8.92
N ARG A 273 -4.29 0.30 9.69
CA ARG A 273 -3.61 1.11 10.70
C ARG A 273 -2.96 0.26 11.79
N GLU A 274 -3.64 -0.77 12.27
CA GLU A 274 -3.09 -1.64 13.32
C GLU A 274 -2.04 -2.60 12.73
N LEU A 275 -2.20 -3.04 11.47
CA LEU A 275 -1.16 -3.79 10.75
C LEU A 275 0.14 -2.98 10.65
N ALA A 276 0.07 -1.67 10.37
CA ALA A 276 1.24 -0.80 10.40
C ALA A 276 1.94 -0.82 11.77
N CYS A 277 1.19 -0.84 12.88
CA CYS A 277 1.78 -0.95 14.21
C CYS A 277 2.51 -2.29 14.42
N PHE A 278 1.96 -3.40 13.94
CA PHE A 278 2.62 -4.71 14.01
C PHE A 278 3.87 -4.77 13.12
N ILE A 279 3.84 -4.18 11.94
CA ILE A 279 5.00 -4.07 11.05
C ILE A 279 6.11 -3.29 11.76
N TRP A 280 5.81 -2.13 12.34
CA TRP A 280 6.78 -1.36 13.10
C TRP A 280 7.37 -2.16 14.26
N GLY A 281 6.54 -2.89 15.01
CA GLY A 281 7.01 -3.74 16.10
C GLY A 281 7.97 -4.83 15.64
N MET A 282 7.71 -5.48 14.49
CA MET A 282 8.59 -6.50 13.90
C MET A 282 9.92 -5.88 13.48
N GLU A 283 9.88 -4.76 12.75
CA GLU A 283 11.08 -4.11 12.20
C GLU A 283 12.03 -3.52 13.26
N THR A 284 11.48 -3.16 14.42
CA THR A 284 12.25 -2.59 15.56
C THR A 284 12.51 -3.60 16.68
N GLY A 285 12.21 -4.89 16.46
CA GLY A 285 12.40 -5.93 17.48
C GLY A 285 11.42 -5.91 18.65
N ASN A 286 10.40 -5.04 18.63
CA ASN A 286 9.37 -4.93 19.66
C ASN A 286 8.25 -5.96 19.46
N ILE A 287 8.59 -7.25 19.51
CA ILE A 287 7.71 -8.41 19.18
C ILE A 287 7.08 -9.08 20.42
N HIS A 288 6.85 -8.37 21.49
CA HIS A 288 6.31 -8.91 22.77
C HIS A 288 4.80 -9.14 22.76
#